data_6ba0fb8ba3bb9f93df5fa0d6e68a856e
#
_entry.id   6ba0fb8ba3bb9f93df5fa0d6e68a856e
#
_cell.length_a   1.000
_cell.length_b   1.000
_cell.length_c   1.000
_cell.angle_alpha   90.00
_cell.angle_beta   90.00
_cell.angle_gamma   90.00
#
_symmetry.space_group_name_H-M   'P 1'
#
loop_
_entity.id
_entity.type
_entity.pdbx_description
1 polymer ?
#
loop_
_entity_poly.entity_id
_entity_poly.type
_entity_poly.pdbx_seq_one_letter_code
_entity_poly.pdbx_strand_id
1 'polypeptide(L)'
;MIASLIGFLLLSSDAISFTDNGVSISGLANGYMGSKGLLTAFICAFATGIIYKFFIKRNITVKMPEQVPPNISQTFKDIIPFSVCITVFWVFDIAFRAAFGFCFAQGVIQVFQPLFTAADGYIGLAVIYGAMSLFWFVGVHGPSIVEPAIAAALVANMTDNLAAFQAGQHASAVLTQGAQYFVVCMGGTGATLVICFMFAFLAKSKEMRAVGREIGRASCRERV
;
A
#
# COMPACT_ATOMS: atom_id res chain seq x y z
N MET A 1 3.72 -12.57 -10.95
CA MET A 1 3.61 -11.12 -11.22
C MET A 1 2.58 -10.78 -12.29
N ILE A 2 2.67 -11.28 -13.52
CA ILE A 2 1.70 -10.98 -14.60
C ILE A 2 0.27 -11.42 -14.22
N ALA A 3 0.10 -12.62 -13.65
CA ALA A 3 -1.22 -13.11 -13.22
C ALA A 3 -1.88 -12.20 -12.16
N SER A 4 -1.12 -11.68 -11.20
CA SER A 4 -1.63 -10.75 -10.20
C SER A 4 -2.00 -9.40 -10.79
N LEU A 5 -1.24 -8.93 -11.80
CA LEU A 5 -1.56 -7.70 -12.51
C LEU A 5 -2.87 -7.84 -13.31
N ILE A 6 -3.04 -8.95 -14.04
CA ILE A 6 -4.28 -9.22 -14.77
C ILE A 6 -5.46 -9.34 -13.80
N GLY A 7 -5.30 -10.05 -12.69
CA GLY A 7 -6.32 -10.15 -11.65
C GLY A 7 -6.69 -8.79 -11.06
N PHE A 8 -5.69 -7.93 -10.80
CA PHE A 8 -5.92 -6.57 -10.34
C PHE A 8 -6.72 -5.75 -11.36
N LEU A 9 -6.34 -5.81 -12.64
CA LEU A 9 -7.07 -5.09 -13.70
C LEU A 9 -8.52 -5.56 -13.83
N LEU A 10 -8.78 -6.86 -13.75
CA LEU A 10 -10.14 -7.42 -13.77
C LEU A 10 -10.98 -6.93 -12.60
N LEU A 11 -10.43 -6.91 -11.40
CA LEU A 11 -11.15 -6.57 -10.18
C LEU A 11 -11.28 -5.06 -9.92
N SER A 12 -10.50 -4.23 -10.61
CA SER A 12 -10.41 -2.76 -10.37
C SER A 12 -10.94 -1.91 -11.51
N SER A 13 -11.28 -2.50 -12.67
CA SER A 13 -11.72 -1.74 -13.85
C SER A 13 -13.15 -2.03 -14.20
N ASP A 14 -13.86 -0.98 -14.60
CA ASP A 14 -15.17 -1.08 -15.23
C ASP A 14 -15.05 -0.74 -16.73
N ALA A 15 -15.71 -1.50 -17.57
CA ALA A 15 -15.81 -1.17 -18.98
C ALA A 15 -16.76 0.03 -19.15
N ILE A 16 -16.25 1.08 -19.77
CA ILE A 16 -17.03 2.28 -20.12
C ILE A 16 -17.09 2.42 -21.63
N SER A 17 -18.24 2.78 -22.15
CA SER A 17 -18.42 3.11 -23.55
C SER A 17 -18.95 4.54 -23.66
N PHE A 18 -18.26 5.36 -24.44
CA PHE A 18 -18.70 6.70 -24.81
C PHE A 18 -19.06 6.73 -26.28
N THR A 19 -20.17 7.35 -26.61
CA THR A 19 -20.54 7.61 -27.99
C THR A 19 -20.45 9.11 -28.20
N ASP A 20 -19.46 9.54 -28.96
CA ASP A 20 -19.28 10.92 -29.36
C ASP A 20 -19.30 11.02 -30.90
N ASN A 21 -20.14 11.92 -31.45
CA ASN A 21 -20.29 12.16 -32.89
C ASN A 21 -20.51 10.88 -33.74
N GLY A 22 -21.20 9.87 -33.18
CA GLY A 22 -21.48 8.60 -33.88
C GLY A 22 -20.34 7.57 -33.84
N VAL A 23 -19.24 7.89 -33.16
CA VAL A 23 -18.14 6.95 -32.91
C VAL A 23 -18.26 6.41 -31.48
N SER A 24 -18.40 5.09 -31.32
CA SER A 24 -18.37 4.44 -30.01
C SER A 24 -16.92 4.13 -29.62
N ILE A 25 -16.45 4.77 -28.56
CA ILE A 25 -15.14 4.52 -27.96
C ILE A 25 -15.36 3.71 -26.69
N SER A 26 -14.75 2.53 -26.61
CA SER A 26 -14.74 1.73 -25.39
C SER A 26 -13.42 1.90 -24.65
N GLY A 27 -13.47 2.03 -23.34
CA GLY A 27 -12.31 2.17 -22.48
C GLY A 27 -12.51 1.49 -21.13
N LEU A 28 -11.49 1.51 -20.30
CA LEU A 28 -11.54 1.04 -18.93
C LEU A 28 -11.56 2.24 -17.98
N ALA A 29 -12.49 2.25 -17.04
CA ALA A 29 -12.50 3.24 -15.98
C ALA A 29 -11.27 3.06 -15.09
N ASN A 30 -10.49 4.11 -14.90
CA ASN A 30 -9.25 4.09 -14.13
C ASN A 30 -9.43 4.50 -12.66
N GLY A 31 -10.66 4.76 -12.20
CA GLY A 31 -10.94 5.30 -10.87
C GLY A 31 -10.38 4.48 -9.70
N TYR A 32 -10.24 3.17 -9.88
CA TYR A 32 -9.69 2.24 -8.89
C TYR A 32 -8.36 1.60 -9.31
N MET A 33 -7.75 2.04 -10.43
CA MET A 33 -6.45 1.54 -10.88
C MET A 33 -5.25 2.23 -10.22
N GLY A 34 -5.49 3.38 -9.58
CA GLY A 34 -4.45 4.13 -8.87
C GLY A 34 -4.35 3.77 -7.39
N SER A 35 -4.12 4.79 -6.58
CA SER A 35 -3.97 4.70 -5.12
C SER A 35 -5.11 3.97 -4.42
N LYS A 36 -6.33 4.17 -4.89
CA LYS A 36 -7.53 3.54 -4.34
C LYS A 36 -7.55 2.02 -4.58
N GLY A 37 -6.84 1.53 -5.59
CA GLY A 37 -6.72 0.09 -5.88
C GLY A 37 -5.61 -0.63 -5.13
N LEU A 38 -4.82 0.06 -4.31
CA LEU A 38 -3.64 -0.53 -3.66
C LEU A 38 -3.97 -1.76 -2.80
N LEU A 39 -5.05 -1.70 -2.01
CA LEU A 39 -5.51 -2.85 -1.21
C LEU A 39 -5.94 -4.03 -2.08
N THR A 40 -6.65 -3.75 -3.17
CA THR A 40 -7.04 -4.77 -4.14
C THR A 40 -5.82 -5.41 -4.79
N ALA A 41 -4.78 -4.64 -5.11
CA ALA A 41 -3.52 -5.16 -5.64
C ALA A 41 -2.83 -6.11 -4.66
N PHE A 42 -2.80 -5.78 -3.36
CA PHE A 42 -2.28 -6.69 -2.33
C PHE A 42 -3.09 -7.98 -2.24
N ILE A 43 -4.42 -7.91 -2.24
CA ILE A 43 -5.28 -9.08 -2.21
C ILE A 43 -5.01 -9.97 -3.44
N CYS A 44 -4.92 -9.40 -4.63
CA CYS A 44 -4.60 -10.13 -5.87
C CYS A 44 -3.22 -10.79 -5.80
N ALA A 45 -2.21 -10.09 -5.27
CA ALA A 45 -0.87 -10.63 -5.13
C ALA A 45 -0.83 -11.82 -4.17
N PHE A 46 -1.45 -11.71 -2.99
CA PHE A 46 -1.53 -12.79 -2.02
C PHE A 46 -2.34 -13.98 -2.55
N ALA A 47 -3.50 -13.74 -3.16
CA ALA A 47 -4.32 -14.79 -3.77
C ALA A 47 -3.56 -15.55 -4.86
N THR A 48 -2.87 -14.82 -5.76
CA THR A 48 -2.01 -15.42 -6.77
C THR A 48 -0.91 -16.28 -6.12
N GLY A 49 -0.24 -15.77 -5.09
CA GLY A 49 0.79 -16.52 -4.36
C GLY A 49 0.27 -17.82 -3.74
N ILE A 50 -0.92 -17.78 -3.15
CA ILE A 50 -1.56 -18.97 -2.56
C ILE A 50 -1.91 -20.00 -3.64
N ILE A 51 -2.50 -19.56 -4.76
CA ILE A 51 -2.84 -20.44 -5.88
C ILE A 51 -1.57 -21.10 -6.43
N TYR A 52 -0.53 -20.32 -6.75
CA TYR A 52 0.73 -20.86 -7.25
C TYR A 52 1.37 -21.85 -6.27
N LYS A 53 1.42 -21.50 -4.98
CA LYS A 53 1.93 -22.40 -3.93
C LYS A 53 1.17 -23.72 -3.87
N PHE A 54 -0.15 -23.71 -4.03
CA PHE A 54 -0.97 -24.92 -4.06
C PHE A 54 -0.61 -25.81 -5.24
N PHE A 55 -0.51 -25.25 -6.46
CA PHE A 55 -0.18 -26.02 -7.67
C PHE A 55 1.24 -26.59 -7.63
N ILE A 56 2.21 -25.78 -7.20
CA ILE A 56 3.60 -26.22 -7.06
C ILE A 56 3.71 -27.34 -6.01
N LYS A 57 3.08 -27.18 -4.86
CA LYS A 57 3.12 -28.18 -3.78
C LYS A 57 2.48 -29.52 -4.19
N ARG A 58 1.45 -29.46 -5.04
CA ARG A 58 0.74 -30.63 -5.56
C ARG A 58 1.37 -31.21 -6.83
N ASN A 59 2.44 -30.59 -7.34
CA ASN A 59 3.11 -31.01 -8.59
C ASN A 59 2.16 -31.04 -9.81
N ILE A 60 1.12 -30.18 -9.80
CA ILE A 60 0.16 -30.05 -10.90
C ILE A 60 0.75 -29.07 -11.92
N THR A 61 1.67 -29.57 -12.74
CA THR A 61 2.40 -28.77 -13.73
C THR A 61 2.60 -29.61 -15.00
N VAL A 62 2.84 -28.93 -16.14
CA VAL A 62 3.21 -29.63 -17.37
C VAL A 62 4.62 -30.20 -17.20
N LYS A 63 4.75 -31.52 -17.29
CA LYS A 63 6.05 -32.21 -17.23
C LYS A 63 6.73 -32.16 -18.58
N MET A 64 7.96 -31.64 -18.60
CA MET A 64 8.77 -31.57 -19.80
C MET A 64 9.92 -32.62 -19.74
N PRO A 65 10.37 -33.15 -20.89
CA PRO A 65 11.54 -34.01 -20.96
C PRO A 65 12.81 -33.28 -20.49
N GLU A 66 13.78 -34.03 -19.94
CA GLU A 66 15.02 -33.46 -19.37
C GLU A 66 15.92 -32.72 -20.40
N GLN A 67 15.69 -32.97 -21.69
CA GLN A 67 16.44 -32.34 -22.79
C GLN A 67 16.03 -30.88 -23.04
N VAL A 68 14.92 -30.39 -22.43
CA VAL A 68 14.44 -29.04 -22.63
C VAL A 68 15.19 -28.09 -21.69
N PRO A 69 15.68 -26.92 -22.19
CA PRO A 69 16.35 -25.92 -21.37
C PRO A 69 15.49 -25.50 -20.16
N PRO A 70 16.10 -25.28 -18.97
CA PRO A 70 15.38 -25.00 -17.73
C PRO A 70 14.39 -23.81 -17.80
N ASN A 71 14.76 -22.75 -18.53
CA ASN A 71 13.93 -21.56 -18.70
C ASN A 71 12.64 -21.87 -19.47
N ILE A 72 12.71 -22.69 -20.51
CA ILE A 72 11.56 -23.12 -21.30
C ILE A 72 10.70 -24.06 -20.47
N SER A 73 11.30 -25.02 -19.79
CA SER A 73 10.60 -25.96 -18.90
C SER A 73 9.84 -25.22 -17.80
N GLN A 74 10.40 -24.15 -17.21
CA GLN A 74 9.73 -23.35 -16.20
C GLN A 74 8.50 -22.62 -16.76
N THR A 75 8.62 -22.06 -17.96
CA THR A 75 7.48 -21.35 -18.60
C THR A 75 6.29 -22.30 -18.81
N PHE A 76 6.54 -23.53 -19.26
CA PHE A 76 5.47 -24.53 -19.42
C PHE A 76 4.88 -25.00 -18.09
N LYS A 77 5.69 -25.11 -17.03
CA LYS A 77 5.19 -25.44 -15.69
C LYS A 77 4.25 -24.37 -15.13
N ASP A 78 4.47 -23.11 -15.50
CA ASP A 78 3.69 -21.98 -15.02
C ASP A 78 2.36 -21.78 -15.76
N ILE A 79 2.16 -22.41 -16.93
CA ILE A 79 0.94 -22.26 -17.75
C ILE A 79 -0.32 -22.64 -16.96
N ILE A 80 -0.30 -23.81 -16.30
CA ILE A 80 -1.49 -24.29 -15.56
C ILE A 80 -1.84 -23.35 -14.37
N PRO A 81 -0.90 -23.05 -13.45
CA PRO A 81 -1.18 -22.11 -12.36
C PRO A 81 -1.63 -20.73 -12.86
N PHE A 82 -1.00 -20.23 -13.94
CA PHE A 82 -1.33 -18.95 -14.54
C PHE A 82 -2.76 -18.92 -15.07
N SER A 83 -3.14 -19.92 -15.89
CA SER A 83 -4.48 -20.01 -16.47
C SER A 83 -5.56 -20.14 -15.38
N VAL A 84 -5.30 -20.95 -14.35
CA VAL A 84 -6.23 -21.08 -13.22
C VAL A 84 -6.36 -19.78 -12.44
N CYS A 85 -5.28 -19.05 -12.20
CA CYS A 85 -5.35 -17.74 -11.53
C CYS A 85 -6.28 -16.79 -12.29
N ILE A 86 -6.10 -16.65 -13.60
CA ILE A 86 -6.92 -15.75 -14.42
C ILE A 86 -8.38 -16.19 -14.39
N THR A 87 -8.65 -17.48 -14.56
CA THR A 87 -10.01 -18.03 -14.52
C THR A 87 -10.67 -17.77 -13.16
N VAL A 88 -9.97 -17.98 -12.06
CA VAL A 88 -10.47 -17.71 -10.70
C VAL A 88 -10.83 -16.26 -10.53
N PHE A 89 -9.94 -15.33 -10.91
CA PHE A 89 -10.23 -13.91 -10.80
C PHE A 89 -11.38 -13.48 -11.70
N TRP A 90 -11.47 -14.01 -12.91
CA TRP A 90 -12.54 -13.70 -13.84
C TRP A 90 -13.90 -14.19 -13.36
N VAL A 91 -13.98 -15.44 -12.89
CA VAL A 91 -15.22 -16.01 -12.34
C VAL A 91 -15.62 -15.27 -11.06
N PHE A 92 -14.64 -14.94 -10.21
CA PHE A 92 -14.89 -14.17 -9.01
C PHE A 92 -15.43 -12.77 -9.32
N ASP A 93 -14.86 -12.06 -10.30
CA ASP A 93 -15.33 -10.74 -10.73
C ASP A 93 -16.76 -10.77 -11.21
N ILE A 94 -17.11 -11.74 -12.09
CA ILE A 94 -18.48 -11.92 -12.58
C ILE A 94 -19.44 -12.20 -11.43
N ALA A 95 -19.09 -13.11 -10.53
CA ALA A 95 -19.93 -13.47 -9.39
C ALA A 95 -20.11 -12.28 -8.44
N PHE A 96 -19.04 -11.54 -8.16
CA PHE A 96 -19.08 -10.38 -7.29
C PHE A 96 -19.93 -9.24 -7.87
N ARG A 97 -19.77 -8.92 -9.16
CA ARG A 97 -20.57 -7.91 -9.85
C ARG A 97 -22.05 -8.32 -9.95
N ALA A 98 -22.33 -9.59 -10.16
CA ALA A 98 -23.69 -10.09 -10.18
C ALA A 98 -24.38 -9.99 -8.81
N ALA A 99 -23.63 -10.15 -7.72
CA ALA A 99 -24.16 -10.09 -6.36
C ALA A 99 -24.31 -8.65 -5.84
N PHE A 100 -23.34 -7.78 -6.11
CA PHE A 100 -23.24 -6.46 -5.50
C PHE A 100 -23.48 -5.28 -6.47
N GLY A 101 -23.37 -5.50 -7.77
CA GLY A 101 -23.61 -4.47 -8.80
C GLY A 101 -22.44 -3.49 -9.02
N PHE A 102 -21.31 -3.68 -8.36
CA PHE A 102 -20.10 -2.84 -8.49
C PHE A 102 -18.83 -3.68 -8.50
N CYS A 103 -17.68 -3.06 -8.89
CA CYS A 103 -16.41 -3.77 -8.95
C CYS A 103 -15.85 -4.09 -7.55
N PHE A 104 -15.05 -5.16 -7.46
CA PHE A 104 -14.48 -5.61 -6.19
C PHE A 104 -13.64 -4.54 -5.49
N ALA A 105 -12.86 -3.76 -6.24
CA ALA A 105 -12.06 -2.67 -5.68
C ALA A 105 -12.90 -1.62 -4.97
N GLN A 106 -14.08 -1.29 -5.50
CA GLN A 106 -15.03 -0.40 -4.84
C GLN A 106 -15.53 -0.99 -3.52
N GLY A 107 -15.85 -2.27 -3.50
CA GLY A 107 -16.27 -2.96 -2.27
C GLY A 107 -15.18 -2.96 -1.20
N VAL A 108 -13.94 -3.23 -1.60
CA VAL A 108 -12.79 -3.17 -0.68
C VAL A 108 -12.67 -1.77 -0.06
N ILE A 109 -12.74 -0.71 -0.87
CA ILE A 109 -12.67 0.66 -0.35
C ILE A 109 -13.81 0.94 0.63
N GLN A 110 -15.05 0.59 0.29
CA GLN A 110 -16.20 0.84 1.18
C GLN A 110 -16.06 0.15 2.54
N VAL A 111 -15.50 -1.06 2.58
CA VAL A 111 -15.23 -1.79 3.82
C VAL A 111 -14.12 -1.13 4.64
N PHE A 112 -13.06 -0.64 4.00
CA PHE A 112 -11.90 -0.07 4.67
C PHE A 112 -12.04 1.44 4.95
N GLN A 113 -12.95 2.14 4.30
CA GLN A 113 -13.15 3.58 4.49
C GLN A 113 -13.39 4.00 5.95
N PRO A 114 -14.25 3.32 6.73
CA PRO A 114 -14.42 3.64 8.15
C PRO A 114 -13.12 3.50 8.95
N LEU A 115 -12.30 2.50 8.60
CA LEU A 115 -11.00 2.28 9.24
C LEU A 115 -10.01 3.40 8.90
N PHE A 116 -9.98 3.86 7.65
CA PHE A 116 -9.14 4.98 7.23
C PHE A 116 -9.54 6.28 7.92
N THR A 117 -10.86 6.55 8.02
CA THR A 117 -11.37 7.71 8.72
C THR A 117 -11.05 7.66 10.23
N ALA A 118 -11.17 6.48 10.85
CA ALA A 118 -10.78 6.29 12.24
C ALA A 118 -9.26 6.45 12.45
N ALA A 119 -8.45 5.98 11.49
CA ALA A 119 -6.99 6.13 11.53
C ALA A 119 -6.53 7.58 11.38
N ASP A 120 -7.28 8.41 10.65
CA ASP A 120 -7.03 9.85 10.48
C ASP A 120 -7.47 10.70 11.70
N GLY A 121 -8.23 10.11 12.62
CA GLY A 121 -8.63 10.77 13.87
C GLY A 121 -7.48 10.87 14.88
N TYR A 122 -7.60 11.75 15.87
CA TYR A 122 -6.57 11.96 16.91
C TYR A 122 -6.12 10.67 17.60
N ILE A 123 -7.05 9.79 17.92
CA ILE A 123 -6.76 8.50 18.58
C ILE A 123 -6.03 7.57 17.61
N GLY A 124 -6.49 7.49 16.35
CA GLY A 124 -5.85 6.68 15.33
C GLY A 124 -4.40 7.12 15.06
N LEU A 125 -4.17 8.42 14.90
CA LEU A 125 -2.83 9.00 14.74
C LEU A 125 -1.94 8.69 15.95
N ALA A 126 -2.46 8.86 17.18
CA ALA A 126 -1.72 8.56 18.40
C ALA A 126 -1.32 7.07 18.48
N VAL A 127 -2.22 6.16 18.12
CA VAL A 127 -1.95 4.72 18.11
C VAL A 127 -0.91 4.36 17.04
N ILE A 128 -1.05 4.87 15.82
CA ILE A 128 -0.16 4.58 14.70
C ILE A 128 1.26 5.06 15.01
N TYR A 129 1.42 6.33 15.35
CA TYR A 129 2.73 6.92 15.61
C TYR A 129 3.31 6.47 16.96
N GLY A 130 2.46 6.20 17.95
CA GLY A 130 2.86 5.58 19.20
C GLY A 130 3.41 4.16 18.99
N ALA A 131 2.77 3.36 18.13
CA ALA A 131 3.28 2.04 17.77
C ALA A 131 4.63 2.12 17.04
N MET A 132 4.79 3.08 16.10
CA MET A 132 6.10 3.31 15.46
C MET A 132 7.20 3.61 16.48
N SER A 133 6.91 4.49 17.44
CA SER A 133 7.86 4.85 18.49
C SER A 133 8.15 3.68 19.44
N LEU A 134 7.15 2.85 19.74
CA LEU A 134 7.31 1.66 20.56
C LEU A 134 8.23 0.63 19.90
N PHE A 135 8.06 0.40 18.60
CA PHE A 135 8.96 -0.50 17.85
C PHE A 135 10.41 0.00 17.87
N TRP A 136 10.62 1.32 17.73
CA TRP A 136 11.94 1.91 17.89
C TRP A 136 12.54 1.69 19.28
N PHE A 137 11.73 1.78 20.33
CA PHE A 137 12.17 1.51 21.69
C PHE A 137 12.65 0.07 21.86
N VAL A 138 12.02 -0.89 21.19
CA VAL A 138 12.45 -2.31 21.18
C VAL A 138 13.65 -2.57 20.26
N GLY A 139 14.10 -1.57 19.51
CA GLY A 139 15.23 -1.68 18.59
C GLY A 139 14.87 -2.13 17.17
N VAL A 140 13.59 -2.08 16.82
CA VAL A 140 13.10 -2.42 15.49
C VAL A 140 12.70 -1.14 14.75
N HIS A 141 13.00 -1.08 13.44
CA HIS A 141 12.63 0.08 12.63
C HIS A 141 11.11 0.21 12.52
N GLY A 142 10.51 1.12 13.29
CA GLY A 142 9.06 1.28 13.44
C GLY A 142 8.32 1.47 12.12
N PRO A 143 8.72 2.41 11.25
CA PRO A 143 8.08 2.60 9.95
C PRO A 143 8.05 1.35 9.09
N SER A 144 9.10 0.54 9.05
CA SER A 144 9.13 -0.69 8.25
C SER A 144 8.06 -1.71 8.62
N ILE A 145 7.55 -1.65 9.86
CA ILE A 145 6.47 -2.53 10.31
C ILE A 145 5.11 -1.88 10.14
N VAL A 146 4.98 -0.60 10.48
CA VAL A 146 3.69 0.07 10.55
C VAL A 146 3.28 0.67 9.20
N GLU A 147 4.21 1.25 8.43
CA GLU A 147 3.91 1.88 7.14
C GLU A 147 3.21 0.94 6.14
N PRO A 148 3.61 -0.32 5.95
CA PRO A 148 2.90 -1.21 5.03
C PRO A 148 1.42 -1.40 5.41
N ALA A 149 1.09 -1.38 6.70
CA ALA A 149 -0.27 -1.53 7.17
C ALA A 149 -1.16 -0.30 6.88
N ILE A 150 -0.56 0.90 6.90
CA ILE A 150 -1.28 2.16 6.69
C ILE A 150 -1.06 2.76 5.30
N ALA A 151 -0.22 2.15 4.46
CA ALA A 151 0.18 2.70 3.16
C ALA A 151 -1.01 3.08 2.28
N ALA A 152 -2.05 2.25 2.26
CA ALA A 152 -3.27 2.53 1.50
C ALA A 152 -4.00 3.77 2.01
N ALA A 153 -4.07 3.97 3.33
CA ALA A 153 -4.68 5.15 3.94
C ALA A 153 -3.87 6.41 3.64
N LEU A 154 -2.54 6.37 3.78
CA LEU A 154 -1.66 7.49 3.46
C LEU A 154 -1.86 8.00 2.03
N VAL A 155 -1.91 7.07 1.07
CA VAL A 155 -2.05 7.40 -0.35
C VAL A 155 -3.47 7.86 -0.70
N ALA A 156 -4.51 7.22 -0.13
CA ALA A 156 -5.90 7.65 -0.31
C ALA A 156 -6.12 9.07 0.21
N ASN A 157 -5.70 9.35 1.44
CA ASN A 157 -5.81 10.67 2.05
C ASN A 157 -5.04 11.75 1.28
N MET A 158 -3.85 11.42 0.75
CA MET A 158 -3.09 12.35 -0.08
C MET A 158 -3.83 12.67 -1.38
N THR A 159 -4.45 11.68 -2.02
CA THR A 159 -5.24 11.86 -3.24
C THR A 159 -6.49 12.71 -2.98
N ASP A 160 -7.19 12.45 -1.88
CA ASP A 160 -8.40 13.19 -1.50
C ASP A 160 -8.06 14.65 -1.14
N ASN A 161 -6.95 14.88 -0.42
CA ASN A 161 -6.44 16.23 -0.16
C ASN A 161 -6.06 16.99 -1.43
N LEU A 162 -5.44 16.31 -2.40
CA LEU A 162 -5.09 16.92 -3.69
C LEU A 162 -6.36 17.31 -4.47
N ALA A 163 -7.37 16.45 -4.50
CA ALA A 163 -8.65 16.72 -5.14
C ALA A 163 -9.37 17.91 -4.47
N ALA A 164 -9.38 17.96 -3.14
CA ALA A 164 -9.94 19.08 -2.38
C ALA A 164 -9.22 20.41 -2.70
N PHE A 165 -7.89 20.38 -2.74
CA PHE A 165 -7.08 21.55 -3.08
C PHE A 165 -7.36 22.04 -4.51
N GLN A 166 -7.46 21.14 -5.49
CA GLN A 166 -7.80 21.47 -6.87
C GLN A 166 -9.22 22.06 -7.00
N ALA A 167 -10.13 21.65 -6.13
CA ALA A 167 -11.49 22.19 -6.04
C ALA A 167 -11.58 23.51 -5.23
N GLY A 168 -10.44 24.07 -4.78
CA GLY A 168 -10.40 25.26 -3.94
C GLY A 168 -10.92 25.05 -2.50
N GLN A 169 -11.03 23.80 -2.07
CA GLN A 169 -11.45 23.43 -0.74
C GLN A 169 -10.26 23.18 0.19
N HIS A 170 -10.50 23.20 1.49
CA HIS A 170 -9.46 22.93 2.48
C HIS A 170 -9.17 21.43 2.59
N ALA A 171 -7.89 21.07 2.53
CA ALA A 171 -7.44 19.69 2.78
C ALA A 171 -7.73 19.32 4.25
N SER A 172 -8.45 18.23 4.48
CA SER A 172 -8.93 17.84 5.82
C SER A 172 -8.22 16.62 6.40
N ALA A 173 -7.64 15.76 5.56
CA ALA A 173 -6.98 14.53 6.02
C ALA A 173 -5.57 14.84 6.55
N VAL A 174 -5.29 14.40 7.77
CA VAL A 174 -4.01 14.62 8.48
C VAL A 174 -3.06 13.44 8.27
N LEU A 175 -3.58 12.20 8.23
CA LEU A 175 -2.77 11.00 8.01
C LEU A 175 -2.27 10.95 6.56
N THR A 176 -1.23 11.69 6.28
CA THR A 176 -0.57 11.76 4.97
C THR A 176 0.93 11.54 5.11
N GLN A 177 1.57 11.13 4.02
CA GLN A 177 3.01 10.94 4.01
C GLN A 177 3.77 12.25 4.32
N GLY A 178 3.24 13.39 3.87
CA GLY A 178 3.80 14.70 4.18
C GLY A 178 3.76 15.00 5.68
N ALA A 179 2.62 14.81 6.34
CA ALA A 179 2.50 15.02 7.78
C ALA A 179 3.42 14.08 8.56
N GLN A 180 3.53 12.82 8.13
CA GLN A 180 4.42 11.85 8.76
C GLN A 180 5.88 12.30 8.68
N TYR A 181 6.41 12.64 7.50
CA TYR A 181 7.82 12.94 7.33
C TYR A 181 8.20 14.35 7.82
N PHE A 182 7.34 15.34 7.65
CA PHE A 182 7.67 16.72 8.00
C PHE A 182 7.31 17.11 9.43
N VAL A 183 6.31 16.45 10.03
CA VAL A 183 5.86 16.77 11.39
C VAL A 183 6.26 15.69 12.38
N VAL A 184 5.82 14.44 12.16
CA VAL A 184 6.02 13.36 13.14
C VAL A 184 7.45 12.86 13.16
N CYS A 185 8.06 12.66 12.00
CA CYS A 185 9.45 12.19 11.89
C CYS A 185 10.48 13.32 11.96
N MET A 186 10.15 14.45 12.57
CA MET A 186 11.08 15.56 12.74
C MET A 186 12.27 15.14 13.59
N GLY A 187 13.48 15.22 12.99
CA GLY A 187 14.73 14.74 13.61
C GLY A 187 15.05 13.27 13.36
N GLY A 188 14.19 12.53 12.68
CA GLY A 188 14.34 11.10 12.33
C GLY A 188 13.05 10.33 12.52
N THR A 189 13.00 9.11 11.96
CA THR A 189 11.79 8.27 11.92
C THR A 189 11.27 7.81 13.29
N GLY A 190 12.00 8.05 14.37
CA GLY A 190 11.58 7.82 15.76
C GLY A 190 11.16 9.09 16.50
N ALA A 191 10.85 10.19 15.80
CA ALA A 191 10.58 11.50 16.41
C ALA A 191 11.70 11.98 17.36
N THR A 192 12.95 11.71 16.98
CA THR A 192 14.13 11.82 17.86
C THR A 192 14.58 13.26 18.14
N LEU A 193 14.05 14.26 17.43
CA LEU A 193 14.43 15.65 17.65
C LEU A 193 14.20 16.09 19.10
N VAL A 194 13.05 15.75 19.68
CA VAL A 194 12.71 16.08 21.08
C VAL A 194 13.69 15.41 22.05
N ILE A 195 14.07 14.15 21.78
CA ILE A 195 15.05 13.40 22.60
C ILE A 195 16.42 14.07 22.57
N CYS A 196 16.85 14.57 21.40
CA CYS A 196 18.10 15.32 21.29
C CYS A 196 18.08 16.59 22.16
N PHE A 197 16.98 17.33 22.19
CA PHE A 197 16.81 18.48 23.07
C PHE A 197 16.81 18.07 24.55
N MET A 198 16.12 16.99 24.90
CA MET A 198 16.14 16.47 26.27
C MET A 198 17.55 16.10 26.71
N PHE A 199 18.33 15.42 25.88
CA PHE A 199 19.73 15.09 26.20
C PHE A 199 20.59 16.33 26.27
N ALA A 200 20.42 17.30 25.38
CA ALA A 200 21.23 18.52 25.37
C ALA A 200 21.03 19.41 26.63
N PHE A 201 19.80 19.47 27.16
CA PHE A 201 19.45 20.39 28.22
C PHE A 201 19.16 19.74 29.58
N LEU A 202 18.54 18.53 29.58
CA LEU A 202 18.08 17.87 30.81
C LEU A 202 18.98 16.72 31.27
N ALA A 203 19.89 16.21 30.44
CA ALA A 203 20.75 15.11 30.84
C ALA A 203 21.71 15.51 31.94
N LYS A 204 21.87 14.68 32.97
CA LYS A 204 22.81 14.88 34.07
C LYS A 204 24.26 14.57 33.66
N SER A 205 24.48 13.61 32.77
CA SER A 205 25.78 13.24 32.24
C SER A 205 26.29 14.28 31.25
N LYS A 206 27.58 14.70 31.42
CA LYS A 206 28.24 15.59 30.48
C LYS A 206 28.40 14.99 29.09
N GLU A 207 28.61 13.69 28.98
CA GLU A 207 28.75 12.94 27.72
C GLU A 207 27.44 12.92 26.97
N MET A 208 26.33 12.56 27.63
CA MET A 208 24.99 12.56 27.02
C MET A 208 24.58 13.95 26.54
N ARG A 209 24.95 14.99 27.29
CA ARG A 209 24.68 16.38 26.91
C ARG A 209 25.48 16.81 25.67
N ALA A 210 26.74 16.38 25.55
CA ALA A 210 27.56 16.64 24.37
C ALA A 210 26.99 15.93 23.13
N VAL A 211 26.68 14.64 23.25
CA VAL A 211 26.09 13.83 22.18
C VAL A 211 24.75 14.42 21.73
N GLY A 212 23.86 14.78 22.67
CA GLY A 212 22.56 15.39 22.34
C GLY A 212 22.68 16.68 21.54
N ARG A 213 23.71 17.52 21.84
CA ARG A 213 23.98 18.76 21.10
C ARG A 213 24.47 18.49 19.67
N GLU A 214 25.33 17.49 19.49
CA GLU A 214 25.85 17.13 18.17
C GLU A 214 24.82 16.46 17.29
N ILE A 215 24.07 15.49 17.82
CA ILE A 215 22.99 14.81 17.08
C ILE A 215 21.90 15.81 16.68
N GLY A 216 21.51 16.72 17.57
CA GLY A 216 20.54 17.77 17.26
C GLY A 216 20.98 18.66 16.09
N ARG A 217 22.27 19.00 16.02
CA ARG A 217 22.88 19.78 14.92
C ARG A 217 22.85 18.98 13.60
N ALA A 218 23.23 17.69 13.63
CA ALA A 218 23.24 16.83 12.46
C ALA A 218 21.81 16.64 11.90
N SER A 219 20.84 16.35 12.75
CA SER A 219 19.43 16.18 12.36
C SER A 219 18.82 17.43 11.72
N CYS A 220 19.27 18.63 12.11
CA CYS A 220 18.84 19.87 11.47
C CYS A 220 19.55 20.13 10.13
N ARG A 221 20.77 19.61 9.95
CA ARG A 221 21.61 19.89 8.77
C ARG A 221 21.28 18.98 7.57
N GLU A 222 20.80 17.77 7.81
CA GLU A 222 20.45 16.83 6.75
C GLU A 222 19.14 17.17 6.01
N ARG A 223 18.43 18.23 6.41
CA ARG A 223 17.14 18.64 5.81
C ARG A 223 17.22 19.95 4.99
N VAL A 224 18.41 20.43 4.69
CA VAL A 224 18.67 21.52 3.76
C VAL A 224 19.39 20.96 2.49
#